data_a31a8071a0e2e9ee42e84e2ae97a75ef
#
_entry.id   a31a8071a0e2e9ee42e84e2ae97a75ef
#
_cell.length_a   1.000
_cell.length_b   1.000
_cell.length_c   1.000
_cell.angle_alpha   90.00
_cell.angle_beta   90.00
_cell.angle_gamma   90.00
#
_symmetry.space_group_name_H-M   'P 1'
#
loop_
_entity.id
_entity.type
_entity.pdbx_description
1 polymer ?
#
loop_
_entity_poly.entity_id
_entity_poly.type
_entity_poly.pdbx_seq_one_letter_code
_entity_poly.pdbx_strand_id
1 'polypeptide(L)'
;MENFNVDDLLGKIMSEMGNQTSESLSSIFEQRLIELNINQTSAAEIMGIQHRGLVGILNGTLKRIDFSTLDKLSAFLQLPQKDVLDLFMNTFRDQYSSNATQEEIDFIKRNFDLATLKKVGFIEDITDYNEIKISLCRLFHLKNILDYKPSDKIPAFSAGKIKKKNSFSQSTWLTKAEGLLKELNNPYHYDRNKLIEIFPKIRWYSTDVSLGLKNVISLLYKCGISIVFMPSFPNLHVRGATIPCEGKPAVILTDYKGFYATLWFALIHELYHVLFDWDEISQGNYHLSIDNSDDAVLAQKEGEADNFARKYLFSKEKSSLVKRHLNNHLEVVKFAKFNDVHPSMIYLFEAYDTGNKPGNWIKAQKYNVNVLESLGDLNSNWSDIDSINQYVSRNKNIYN
;
A
#
# COMPACT_ATOMS: atom_id res chain seq x y z
N MET A 1 23.89 -65.97 2.42
CA MET A 1 22.59 -65.52 1.89
C MET A 1 22.02 -64.57 2.91
N GLU A 2 22.19 -63.25 2.64
CA GLU A 2 21.62 -62.19 3.49
C GLU A 2 20.11 -62.24 3.30
N ASN A 3 19.39 -62.37 4.39
CA ASN A 3 17.94 -62.32 4.41
C ASN A 3 17.51 -60.86 4.03
N PHE A 4 17.05 -60.74 2.82
CA PHE A 4 16.45 -59.49 2.33
C PHE A 4 15.12 -59.28 3.08
N ASN A 5 15.08 -58.35 4.02
CA ASN A 5 13.87 -58.03 4.78
C ASN A 5 13.01 -57.08 3.92
N VAL A 6 11.90 -57.59 3.39
CA VAL A 6 10.95 -56.88 2.54
C VAL A 6 10.35 -55.70 3.30
N ASP A 7 10.18 -55.78 4.61
CA ASP A 7 9.65 -54.72 5.45
C ASP A 7 10.62 -53.54 5.59
N ASP A 8 11.94 -53.81 5.65
CA ASP A 8 12.96 -52.76 5.64
C ASP A 8 13.04 -52.03 4.29
N LEU A 9 12.84 -52.79 3.19
CA LEU A 9 12.79 -52.20 1.85
C LEU A 9 11.54 -51.36 1.66
N LEU A 10 10.37 -51.83 2.11
CA LEU A 10 9.12 -51.10 2.11
C LEU A 10 9.20 -49.85 3.01
N GLY A 11 9.80 -49.96 4.19
CA GLY A 11 10.05 -48.85 5.09
C GLY A 11 10.96 -47.76 4.45
N LYS A 12 12.02 -48.15 3.73
CA LYS A 12 12.87 -47.25 2.96
C LYS A 12 12.12 -46.60 1.81
N ILE A 13 11.37 -47.35 1.01
CA ILE A 13 10.57 -46.83 -0.10
C ILE A 13 9.50 -45.89 0.43
N MET A 14 8.81 -46.20 1.53
CA MET A 14 7.81 -45.31 2.13
C MET A 14 8.44 -44.10 2.79
N SER A 15 9.65 -44.16 3.36
CA SER A 15 10.38 -43.01 3.87
C SER A 15 10.89 -42.13 2.73
N GLU A 16 11.29 -42.69 1.62
CA GLU A 16 11.67 -41.95 0.41
C GLU A 16 10.45 -41.33 -0.30
N MET A 17 9.30 -42.01 -0.30
CA MET A 17 8.03 -41.44 -0.79
C MET A 17 7.41 -40.43 0.17
N GLY A 18 7.64 -40.57 1.48
CA GLY A 18 7.19 -39.60 2.50
C GLY A 18 8.08 -38.37 2.61
N ASN A 19 9.32 -38.40 2.10
CA ASN A 19 10.26 -37.30 2.03
C ASN A 19 10.29 -36.59 0.67
N GLN A 20 9.40 -36.94 -0.26
CA GLN A 20 9.04 -36.00 -1.32
C GLN A 20 8.19 -34.89 -0.69
N THR A 21 8.84 -33.95 0.03
CA THR A 21 8.37 -32.57 0.09
C THR A 21 8.17 -32.19 -1.36
N SER A 22 6.93 -32.05 -1.79
CA SER A 22 6.62 -31.58 -3.15
C SER A 22 7.28 -30.23 -3.29
N GLU A 23 8.41 -30.18 -4.00
CA GLU A 23 9.13 -28.94 -4.25
C GLU A 23 8.14 -28.00 -4.90
N SER A 24 7.90 -26.85 -4.27
CA SER A 24 6.99 -25.85 -4.82
C SER A 24 7.69 -25.12 -5.97
N LEU A 25 6.91 -24.60 -6.92
CA LEU A 25 7.46 -23.77 -7.99
C LEU A 25 8.33 -22.62 -7.43
N SER A 26 7.90 -22.05 -6.30
CA SER A 26 8.62 -20.98 -5.61
C SER A 26 9.96 -21.46 -5.06
N SER A 27 10.04 -22.64 -4.42
CA SER A 27 11.30 -23.16 -3.87
C SER A 27 12.32 -23.50 -4.95
N ILE A 28 11.88 -24.10 -6.06
CA ILE A 28 12.75 -24.39 -7.22
C ILE A 28 13.25 -23.07 -7.83
N PHE A 29 12.38 -22.06 -7.92
CA PHE A 29 12.76 -20.76 -8.45
C PHE A 29 13.79 -20.06 -7.55
N GLU A 30 13.60 -20.06 -6.23
CA GLU A 30 14.56 -19.52 -5.26
C GLU A 30 15.92 -20.21 -5.32
N GLN A 31 15.90 -21.55 -5.43
CA GLN A 31 17.14 -22.32 -5.61
C GLN A 31 17.86 -21.90 -6.88
N ARG A 32 17.13 -21.68 -7.98
CA ARG A 32 17.71 -21.22 -9.26
C ARG A 32 18.29 -19.81 -9.16
N LEU A 33 17.68 -18.91 -8.39
CA LEU A 33 18.23 -17.59 -8.11
C LEU A 33 19.58 -17.68 -7.36
N ILE A 34 19.66 -18.58 -6.38
CA ILE A 34 20.91 -18.80 -5.62
C ILE A 34 22.00 -19.34 -6.53
N GLU A 35 21.71 -20.35 -7.38
CA GLU A 35 22.65 -20.93 -8.33
C GLU A 35 23.23 -19.86 -9.30
N LEU A 36 22.39 -18.96 -9.79
CA LEU A 36 22.77 -17.91 -10.72
C LEU A 36 23.31 -16.65 -10.03
N ASN A 37 23.25 -16.60 -8.70
CA ASN A 37 23.62 -15.43 -7.88
C ASN A 37 22.95 -14.13 -8.35
N ILE A 38 21.65 -14.19 -8.63
CA ILE A 38 20.80 -13.06 -9.04
C ILE A 38 19.59 -12.91 -8.13
N ASN A 39 18.98 -11.74 -8.14
CA ASN A 39 17.72 -11.51 -7.44
C ASN A 39 16.51 -11.73 -8.36
N GLN A 40 15.32 -11.75 -7.76
CA GLN A 40 14.05 -11.99 -8.45
C GLN A 40 13.74 -10.92 -9.52
N THR A 41 14.13 -9.67 -9.29
CA THR A 41 13.94 -8.58 -10.26
C THR A 41 14.79 -8.79 -11.51
N SER A 42 16.08 -9.13 -11.32
CA SER A 42 16.99 -9.46 -12.43
C SER A 42 16.52 -10.68 -13.21
N ALA A 43 16.01 -11.70 -12.53
CA ALA A 43 15.44 -12.88 -13.20
C ALA A 43 14.22 -12.52 -14.05
N ALA A 44 13.33 -11.64 -13.55
CA ALA A 44 12.17 -11.15 -14.30
C ALA A 44 12.61 -10.38 -15.57
N GLU A 45 13.65 -9.54 -15.46
CA GLU A 45 14.23 -8.81 -16.58
C GLU A 45 14.86 -9.75 -17.63
N ILE A 46 15.65 -10.75 -17.19
CA ILE A 46 16.27 -11.75 -18.06
C ILE A 46 15.20 -12.51 -18.86
N MET A 47 14.10 -12.90 -18.19
CA MET A 47 12.99 -13.60 -18.84
C MET A 47 12.11 -12.66 -19.68
N GLY A 48 12.23 -11.34 -19.54
CA GLY A 48 11.31 -10.37 -20.16
C GLY A 48 9.87 -10.55 -19.69
N ILE A 49 9.69 -10.82 -18.38
CA ILE A 49 8.41 -10.95 -17.69
C ILE A 49 8.29 -9.78 -16.71
N GLN A 50 7.11 -9.18 -16.59
CA GLN A 50 6.90 -8.18 -15.57
C GLN A 50 7.07 -8.80 -14.17
N HIS A 51 7.83 -8.19 -13.29
CA HIS A 51 8.11 -8.68 -11.94
C HIS A 51 6.83 -9.05 -11.17
N ARG A 52 5.79 -8.20 -11.22
CA ARG A 52 4.49 -8.49 -10.63
C ARG A 52 3.82 -9.75 -11.19
N GLY A 53 3.97 -9.99 -12.50
CA GLY A 53 3.49 -11.20 -13.15
C GLY A 53 4.21 -12.44 -12.65
N LEU A 54 5.53 -12.37 -12.55
CA LEU A 54 6.37 -13.45 -12.03
C LEU A 54 6.00 -13.81 -10.58
N VAL A 55 5.91 -12.81 -9.69
CA VAL A 55 5.48 -13.00 -8.30
C VAL A 55 4.09 -13.65 -8.24
N GLY A 56 3.17 -13.22 -9.10
CA GLY A 56 1.83 -13.81 -9.19
C GLY A 56 1.83 -15.28 -9.63
N ILE A 57 2.75 -15.68 -10.50
CA ILE A 57 2.92 -17.08 -10.92
C ILE A 57 3.49 -17.91 -9.78
N LEU A 58 4.58 -17.44 -9.17
CA LEU A 58 5.25 -18.16 -8.08
C LEU A 58 4.35 -18.38 -6.87
N ASN A 59 3.52 -17.41 -6.56
CA ASN A 59 2.56 -17.44 -5.45
C ASN A 59 1.19 -18.04 -5.84
N GLY A 60 0.99 -18.48 -7.09
CA GLY A 60 -0.29 -19.03 -7.55
C GLY A 60 -1.44 -18.00 -7.59
N THR A 61 -1.14 -16.71 -7.57
CA THR A 61 -2.15 -15.64 -7.54
C THR A 61 -2.62 -15.19 -8.94
N LEU A 62 -1.93 -15.59 -10.00
CA LEU A 62 -2.34 -15.34 -11.38
C LEU A 62 -3.35 -16.39 -11.86
N LYS A 63 -4.52 -15.94 -12.31
CA LYS A 63 -5.56 -16.83 -12.87
C LYS A 63 -5.21 -17.37 -14.26
N ARG A 64 -4.26 -16.78 -14.96
CA ARG A 64 -3.88 -17.16 -16.33
C ARG A 64 -2.38 -17.03 -16.51
N ILE A 65 -1.76 -18.03 -17.08
CA ILE A 65 -0.41 -17.99 -17.60
C ILE A 65 -0.48 -18.17 -19.10
N ASP A 66 0.15 -17.30 -19.86
CA ASP A 66 0.27 -17.48 -21.31
C ASP A 66 1.42 -18.44 -21.66
N PHE A 67 1.34 -19.01 -22.86
CA PHE A 67 2.30 -20.02 -23.30
C PHE A 67 3.73 -19.46 -23.40
N SER A 68 3.88 -18.18 -23.77
CA SER A 68 5.19 -17.52 -23.86
C SER A 68 5.85 -17.39 -22.48
N THR A 69 5.06 -17.04 -21.46
CA THR A 69 5.54 -16.95 -20.07
C THR A 69 5.93 -18.33 -19.51
N LEU A 70 5.14 -19.37 -19.84
CA LEU A 70 5.46 -20.74 -19.46
C LEU A 70 6.76 -21.21 -20.09
N ASP A 71 6.98 -20.93 -21.37
CA ASP A 71 8.20 -21.29 -22.11
C ASP A 71 9.43 -20.59 -21.50
N LYS A 72 9.33 -19.30 -21.20
CA LYS A 72 10.40 -18.55 -20.54
C LYS A 72 10.75 -19.08 -19.15
N LEU A 73 9.75 -19.44 -18.34
CA LEU A 73 9.96 -20.07 -17.04
C LEU A 73 10.62 -21.44 -17.18
N SER A 74 10.15 -22.25 -18.12
CA SER A 74 10.75 -23.56 -18.44
C SER A 74 12.23 -23.44 -18.79
N ALA A 75 12.57 -22.50 -19.68
CA ALA A 75 13.95 -22.24 -20.07
C ALA A 75 14.81 -21.73 -18.90
N PHE A 76 14.28 -20.83 -18.07
CA PHE A 76 14.98 -20.27 -16.92
C PHE A 76 15.24 -21.32 -15.84
N LEU A 77 14.25 -22.15 -15.51
CA LEU A 77 14.33 -23.20 -14.51
C LEU A 77 15.05 -24.45 -15.03
N GLN A 78 15.30 -24.53 -16.34
CA GLN A 78 15.85 -25.73 -17.02
C GLN A 78 14.99 -26.99 -16.78
N LEU A 79 13.67 -26.81 -16.70
CA LEU A 79 12.69 -27.88 -16.53
C LEU A 79 11.83 -28.03 -17.79
N PRO A 80 11.33 -29.22 -18.11
CA PRO A 80 10.36 -29.40 -19.17
C PRO A 80 9.11 -28.54 -18.91
N GLN A 81 8.50 -27.97 -19.96
CA GLN A 81 7.28 -27.15 -19.85
C GLN A 81 6.15 -27.87 -19.10
N LYS A 82 6.04 -29.19 -19.29
CA LYS A 82 5.06 -30.00 -18.58
C LYS A 82 5.27 -29.97 -17.07
N ASP A 83 6.51 -30.10 -16.61
CA ASP A 83 6.83 -30.11 -15.19
C ASP A 83 6.58 -28.74 -14.55
N VAL A 84 6.94 -27.66 -15.24
CA VAL A 84 6.62 -26.27 -14.80
C VAL A 84 5.12 -26.04 -14.76
N LEU A 85 4.37 -26.57 -15.73
CA LEU A 85 2.92 -26.49 -15.73
C LEU A 85 2.31 -27.28 -14.57
N ASP A 86 2.80 -28.49 -14.31
CA ASP A 86 2.33 -29.32 -13.20
C ASP A 86 2.64 -28.66 -11.85
N LEU A 87 3.83 -28.10 -11.68
CA LEU A 87 4.20 -27.33 -10.48
C LEU A 87 3.31 -26.09 -10.30
N PHE A 88 3.07 -25.34 -11.39
CA PHE A 88 2.16 -24.21 -11.37
C PHE A 88 0.73 -24.66 -11.01
N MET A 89 0.24 -25.72 -11.62
CA MET A 89 -1.09 -26.29 -11.34
C MET A 89 -1.19 -26.83 -9.90
N ASN A 90 -0.12 -27.39 -9.34
CA ASN A 90 -0.09 -27.81 -7.95
C ASN A 90 -0.12 -26.61 -7.01
N THR A 91 0.70 -25.57 -7.26
CA THR A 91 0.65 -24.33 -6.51
C THR A 91 -0.76 -23.71 -6.56
N PHE A 92 -1.42 -23.85 -7.69
CA PHE A 92 -2.81 -23.41 -7.89
C PHE A 92 -3.81 -24.31 -7.15
N ARG A 93 -3.64 -25.65 -7.22
CA ARG A 93 -4.51 -26.64 -6.53
C ARG A 93 -4.43 -26.54 -5.02
N ASP A 94 -3.23 -26.35 -4.46
CA ASP A 94 -3.04 -26.21 -3.01
C ASP A 94 -3.77 -24.97 -2.46
N GLN A 95 -3.95 -23.94 -3.29
CA GLN A 95 -4.77 -22.78 -2.97
C GLN A 95 -6.28 -23.03 -3.20
N TYR A 96 -6.66 -23.97 -4.06
CA TYR A 96 -8.06 -24.15 -4.52
C TYR A 96 -8.71 -25.46 -4.06
N SER A 97 -8.03 -26.31 -3.33
CA SER A 97 -8.60 -27.58 -2.86
C SER A 97 -9.46 -27.38 -1.63
N SER A 98 -10.69 -27.23 -1.82
CA SER A 98 -11.91 -27.61 -1.10
C SER A 98 -12.98 -26.53 -1.13
N ASN A 99 -14.23 -26.95 -1.38
CA ASN A 99 -15.40 -26.13 -1.17
C ASN A 99 -15.35 -25.52 0.25
N ALA A 100 -15.76 -24.26 0.38
CA ALA A 100 -15.82 -23.63 1.68
C ALA A 100 -16.74 -24.40 2.61
N THR A 101 -16.20 -24.82 3.75
CA THR A 101 -16.98 -25.51 4.78
C THR A 101 -17.97 -24.54 5.44
N GLN A 102 -18.97 -25.09 6.12
CA GLN A 102 -19.93 -24.23 6.85
C GLN A 102 -19.22 -23.38 7.91
N GLU A 103 -18.20 -23.92 8.57
CA GLU A 103 -17.38 -23.20 9.54
C GLU A 103 -16.68 -21.99 8.91
N GLU A 104 -16.05 -22.20 7.73
CA GLU A 104 -15.38 -21.11 7.00
C GLU A 104 -16.35 -20.06 6.50
N ILE A 105 -17.53 -20.46 6.03
CA ILE A 105 -18.61 -19.55 5.62
C ILE A 105 -19.06 -18.69 6.81
N ASP A 106 -19.29 -19.30 7.95
CA ASP A 106 -19.72 -18.59 9.17
C ASP A 106 -18.60 -17.68 9.70
N PHE A 107 -17.33 -18.10 9.56
CA PHE A 107 -16.17 -17.28 9.88
C PHE A 107 -16.09 -16.04 8.99
N ILE A 108 -16.23 -16.22 7.67
CA ILE A 108 -16.21 -15.12 6.71
C ILE A 108 -17.31 -14.10 7.02
N LYS A 109 -18.54 -14.56 7.26
CA LYS A 109 -19.67 -13.68 7.58
C LYS A 109 -19.48 -12.88 8.87
N ARG A 110 -18.76 -13.45 9.84
CA ARG A 110 -18.50 -12.81 11.14
C ARG A 110 -17.34 -11.82 11.13
N ASN A 111 -16.43 -11.91 10.16
CA ASN A 111 -15.19 -11.13 10.17
C ASN A 111 -15.09 -10.11 9.04
N PHE A 112 -15.90 -10.22 7.97
CA PHE A 112 -15.73 -9.37 6.79
C PHE A 112 -17.01 -8.67 6.35
N ASP A 113 -16.91 -7.42 5.92
CA ASP A 113 -17.97 -6.69 5.20
C ASP A 113 -17.82 -6.93 3.69
N LEU A 114 -18.44 -8.03 3.22
CA LEU A 114 -18.34 -8.44 1.81
C LEU A 114 -18.84 -7.37 0.84
N ALA A 115 -19.85 -6.60 1.22
CA ALA A 115 -20.39 -5.54 0.37
C ALA A 115 -19.36 -4.42 0.13
N THR A 116 -18.62 -4.05 1.18
CA THR A 116 -17.53 -3.08 1.07
C THR A 116 -16.36 -3.66 0.27
N LEU A 117 -15.96 -4.91 0.52
CA LEU A 117 -14.87 -5.56 -0.22
C LEU A 117 -15.15 -5.67 -1.72
N LYS A 118 -16.40 -5.94 -2.10
CA LYS A 118 -16.82 -5.91 -3.52
C LYS A 118 -16.72 -4.51 -4.11
N LYS A 119 -17.15 -3.48 -3.39
CA LYS A 119 -17.08 -2.08 -3.86
C LYS A 119 -15.66 -1.61 -4.12
N VAL A 120 -14.69 -2.04 -3.30
CA VAL A 120 -13.27 -1.69 -3.49
C VAL A 120 -12.53 -2.66 -4.42
N GLY A 121 -13.22 -3.66 -4.98
CA GLY A 121 -12.66 -4.59 -5.96
C GLY A 121 -11.77 -5.69 -5.38
N PHE A 122 -11.83 -5.96 -4.08
CA PHE A 122 -11.09 -7.06 -3.46
C PHE A 122 -11.73 -8.42 -3.69
N ILE A 123 -13.05 -8.47 -3.88
CA ILE A 123 -13.80 -9.66 -4.27
C ILE A 123 -14.74 -9.31 -5.45
N GLU A 124 -15.01 -10.29 -6.29
CA GLU A 124 -15.87 -10.11 -7.48
C GLU A 124 -17.34 -10.36 -7.17
N ASP A 125 -17.64 -11.32 -6.30
CA ASP A 125 -18.99 -11.70 -5.90
C ASP A 125 -19.12 -11.83 -4.38
N ILE A 126 -20.37 -11.76 -3.88
CA ILE A 126 -20.70 -11.87 -2.44
C ILE A 126 -21.52 -13.12 -2.14
N THR A 127 -21.82 -13.95 -3.13
CA THR A 127 -22.68 -15.14 -3.01
C THR A 127 -21.89 -16.44 -3.13
N ASP A 128 -20.81 -16.46 -3.89
CA ASP A 128 -19.94 -17.64 -4.02
C ASP A 128 -18.86 -17.64 -2.93
N TYR A 129 -19.11 -18.37 -1.85
CA TYR A 129 -18.18 -18.47 -0.73
C TYR A 129 -16.87 -19.20 -1.03
N ASN A 130 -16.82 -20.00 -2.10
CA ASN A 130 -15.58 -20.61 -2.54
C ASN A 130 -14.64 -19.55 -3.13
N GLU A 131 -15.16 -18.75 -4.05
CA GLU A 131 -14.41 -17.62 -4.65
C GLU A 131 -14.07 -16.56 -3.60
N ILE A 132 -14.98 -16.27 -2.67
CA ILE A 132 -14.73 -15.33 -1.57
C ILE A 132 -13.57 -15.83 -0.70
N LYS A 133 -13.59 -17.09 -0.26
CA LYS A 133 -12.53 -17.73 0.53
C LYS A 133 -11.17 -17.58 -0.18
N ILE A 134 -11.12 -17.96 -1.44
CA ILE A 134 -9.92 -17.89 -2.27
C ILE A 134 -9.41 -16.44 -2.35
N SER A 135 -10.29 -15.50 -2.65
CA SER A 135 -9.94 -14.07 -2.76
C SER A 135 -9.42 -13.49 -1.45
N LEU A 136 -10.04 -13.84 -0.33
CA LEU A 136 -9.60 -13.41 1.01
C LEU A 136 -8.27 -14.06 1.41
N CYS A 137 -8.08 -15.36 1.16
CA CYS A 137 -6.81 -16.01 1.42
C CYS A 137 -5.67 -15.36 0.63
N ARG A 138 -5.90 -14.99 -0.64
CA ARG A 138 -4.93 -14.23 -1.45
C ARG A 138 -4.68 -12.83 -0.89
N LEU A 139 -5.76 -12.13 -0.54
CA LEU A 139 -5.68 -10.75 -0.05
C LEU A 139 -4.78 -10.64 1.19
N PHE A 140 -4.83 -11.65 2.07
CA PHE A 140 -4.11 -11.68 3.34
C PHE A 140 -2.94 -12.66 3.38
N HIS A 141 -2.57 -13.29 2.24
CA HIS A 141 -1.49 -14.29 2.15
C HIS A 141 -1.67 -15.46 3.14
N LEU A 142 -2.90 -15.98 3.27
CA LEU A 142 -3.24 -17.05 4.18
C LEU A 142 -3.32 -18.40 3.45
N LYS A 143 -2.90 -19.46 4.12
CA LYS A 143 -3.14 -20.84 3.68
C LYS A 143 -4.57 -21.29 3.97
N ASN A 144 -5.13 -20.86 5.09
CA ASN A 144 -6.50 -21.12 5.51
C ASN A 144 -7.17 -19.83 5.97
N ILE A 145 -8.43 -19.59 5.59
CA ILE A 145 -9.17 -18.41 6.01
C ILE A 145 -9.38 -18.33 7.52
N LEU A 146 -9.42 -19.48 8.21
CA LEU A 146 -9.53 -19.55 9.66
C LEU A 146 -8.27 -19.04 10.39
N ASP A 147 -7.15 -18.92 9.69
CA ASP A 147 -5.91 -18.33 10.23
C ASP A 147 -5.96 -16.79 10.24
N TYR A 148 -7.00 -16.19 9.63
CA TYR A 148 -7.14 -14.74 9.63
C TYR A 148 -7.25 -14.20 11.05
N LYS A 149 -6.34 -13.30 11.37
CA LYS A 149 -6.35 -12.55 12.63
C LYS A 149 -6.61 -11.09 12.30
N PRO A 150 -7.77 -10.56 12.70
CA PRO A 150 -8.03 -9.13 12.56
C PRO A 150 -6.97 -8.34 13.34
N SER A 151 -6.60 -7.16 12.85
CA SER A 151 -5.72 -6.29 13.60
C SER A 151 -6.36 -5.96 14.96
N ASP A 152 -5.68 -6.31 16.04
CA ASP A 152 -6.10 -5.99 17.41
C ASP A 152 -5.84 -4.53 17.78
N LYS A 153 -5.20 -3.78 16.87
CA LYS A 153 -4.93 -2.37 17.06
C LYS A 153 -6.24 -1.61 16.99
N ILE A 154 -6.81 -1.35 18.16
CA ILE A 154 -7.94 -0.44 18.32
C ILE A 154 -7.35 0.97 18.34
N PRO A 155 -7.94 1.95 17.62
CA PRO A 155 -7.54 3.34 17.78
C PRO A 155 -7.61 3.70 19.26
N ALA A 156 -6.51 4.16 19.83
CA ALA A 156 -6.43 4.49 21.26
C ALA A 156 -7.48 5.53 21.69
N PHE A 157 -8.14 6.15 20.73
CA PHE A 157 -9.05 7.27 20.92
C PHE A 157 -10.42 7.11 20.25
N SER A 158 -10.80 5.95 19.72
CA SER A 158 -12.16 5.76 19.22
C SER A 158 -13.14 5.49 20.35
N ALA A 159 -13.33 6.46 21.25
CA ALA A 159 -14.42 6.43 22.21
C ALA A 159 -15.80 6.67 21.57
N GLY A 160 -15.86 6.99 20.28
CA GLY A 160 -17.07 7.08 19.50
C GLY A 160 -17.66 5.69 19.21
N LYS A 161 -18.99 5.55 19.30
CA LYS A 161 -19.72 4.33 18.94
C LYS A 161 -19.56 3.99 17.45
N ILE A 162 -18.44 3.39 17.06
CA ILE A 162 -18.27 2.84 15.72
C ILE A 162 -19.31 1.73 15.56
N LYS A 163 -20.17 1.86 14.54
CA LYS A 163 -21.14 0.80 14.22
C LYS A 163 -20.35 -0.48 13.92
N LYS A 164 -20.77 -1.63 14.47
CA LYS A 164 -20.10 -2.94 14.28
C LYS A 164 -19.67 -3.21 12.83
N LYS A 165 -20.45 -2.76 11.85
CA LYS A 165 -20.16 -2.90 10.42
C LYS A 165 -18.93 -2.12 9.97
N ASN A 166 -18.67 -0.96 10.53
CA ASN A 166 -17.50 -0.16 10.24
C ASN A 166 -16.23 -0.75 10.88
N SER A 167 -16.38 -1.46 12.02
CA SER A 167 -15.23 -2.12 12.66
C SER A 167 -14.64 -3.25 11.82
N PHE A 168 -15.45 -4.02 11.08
CA PHE A 168 -14.93 -5.05 10.17
C PHE A 168 -14.17 -4.45 8.99
N SER A 169 -14.72 -3.43 8.35
CA SER A 169 -14.05 -2.72 7.27
C SER A 169 -12.74 -2.09 7.73
N GLN A 170 -12.72 -1.49 8.92
CA GLN A 170 -11.54 -0.90 9.52
C GLN A 170 -10.46 -1.95 9.83
N SER A 171 -10.84 -3.05 10.48
CA SER A 171 -9.93 -4.15 10.79
C SER A 171 -9.35 -4.77 9.53
N THR A 172 -10.19 -5.05 8.52
CA THR A 172 -9.76 -5.58 7.22
C THR A 172 -8.77 -4.63 6.54
N TRP A 173 -9.07 -3.34 6.52
CA TRP A 173 -8.22 -2.30 5.92
C TRP A 173 -6.86 -2.21 6.61
N LEU A 174 -6.84 -2.18 7.95
CA LEU A 174 -5.61 -2.15 8.75
C LEU A 174 -4.78 -3.43 8.58
N THR A 175 -5.42 -4.61 8.67
CA THR A 175 -4.72 -5.90 8.51
C THR A 175 -4.02 -5.98 7.14
N LYS A 176 -4.68 -5.53 6.07
CA LYS A 176 -4.05 -5.51 4.74
C LYS A 176 -2.91 -4.50 4.67
N ALA A 177 -3.09 -3.30 5.22
CA ALA A 177 -2.04 -2.29 5.26
C ALA A 177 -0.81 -2.77 6.05
N GLU A 178 -1.01 -3.41 7.21
CA GLU A 178 0.06 -4.02 8.00
C GLU A 178 0.80 -5.12 7.25
N GLY A 179 0.07 -5.95 6.49
CA GLY A 179 0.67 -6.96 5.61
C GLY A 179 1.61 -6.33 4.58
N LEU A 180 1.15 -5.29 3.87
CA LEU A 180 1.98 -4.55 2.91
C LEU A 180 3.21 -3.91 3.54
N LEU A 181 3.06 -3.34 4.75
CA LEU A 181 4.17 -2.73 5.48
C LEU A 181 5.23 -3.75 5.91
N LYS A 182 4.80 -4.94 6.33
CA LYS A 182 5.71 -6.05 6.63
C LYS A 182 6.44 -6.56 5.39
N GLU A 183 5.75 -6.66 4.25
CA GLU A 183 6.38 -7.03 2.98
C GLU A 183 7.43 -6.01 2.54
N LEU A 184 7.20 -4.70 2.76
CA LEU A 184 8.17 -3.65 2.49
C LEU A 184 9.45 -3.80 3.31
N ASN A 185 9.36 -4.38 4.51
CA ASN A 185 10.48 -4.70 5.40
C ASN A 185 11.56 -3.60 5.43
N ASN A 186 11.18 -2.38 5.81
CA ASN A 186 12.08 -1.23 5.78
C ASN A 186 13.35 -1.49 6.62
N PRO A 187 14.56 -1.54 6.02
CA PRO A 187 15.79 -1.83 6.75
C PRO A 187 16.31 -0.64 7.57
N TYR A 188 15.81 0.58 7.31
CA TYR A 188 16.32 1.78 7.95
C TYR A 188 15.65 1.99 9.31
N HIS A 189 16.44 2.47 10.29
CA HIS A 189 15.91 2.93 11.57
C HIS A 189 15.24 4.29 11.42
N TYR A 190 14.22 4.55 12.24
CA TYR A 190 13.58 5.85 12.26
C TYR A 190 14.55 6.92 12.76
N ASP A 191 14.76 7.92 11.94
CA ASP A 191 15.64 9.08 12.22
C ASP A 191 14.82 10.38 12.10
N ARG A 192 14.36 10.88 13.25
CA ARG A 192 13.59 12.11 13.36
C ARG A 192 14.38 13.32 12.88
N ASN A 193 15.69 13.39 13.15
CA ASN A 193 16.50 14.54 12.76
C ASN A 193 16.63 14.61 11.24
N LYS A 194 16.84 13.48 10.59
CA LYS A 194 16.87 13.39 9.14
C LYS A 194 15.52 13.77 8.52
N LEU A 195 14.40 13.37 9.13
CA LEU A 195 13.08 13.82 8.69
C LEU A 195 12.97 15.35 8.77
N ILE A 196 13.39 15.98 9.88
CA ILE A 196 13.35 17.44 10.06
C ILE A 196 14.21 18.14 9.00
N GLU A 197 15.37 17.58 8.64
CA GLU A 197 16.25 18.15 7.63
C GLU A 197 15.61 18.15 6.22
N ILE A 198 14.94 17.07 5.83
CA ILE A 198 14.31 16.97 4.51
C ILE A 198 12.95 17.65 4.44
N PHE A 199 12.28 17.84 5.59
CA PHE A 199 10.91 18.31 5.65
C PHE A 199 10.66 19.62 4.88
N PRO A 200 11.51 20.66 4.95
CA PRO A 200 11.31 21.91 4.23
C PRO A 200 11.20 21.77 2.71
N LYS A 201 11.74 20.68 2.16
CA LYS A 201 11.76 20.41 0.72
C LYS A 201 10.54 19.61 0.24
N ILE A 202 9.81 18.92 1.15
CA ILE A 202 8.77 17.95 0.78
C ILE A 202 7.67 18.61 -0.07
N ARG A 203 7.20 19.81 0.28
CA ARG A 203 6.11 20.46 -0.47
C ARG A 203 6.49 20.77 -1.92
N TRP A 204 7.77 21.09 -2.19
CA TRP A 204 8.25 21.37 -3.55
C TRP A 204 8.04 20.19 -4.50
N TYR A 205 8.17 18.96 -4.01
CA TYR A 205 7.92 17.76 -4.81
C TYR A 205 6.48 17.67 -5.33
N SER A 206 5.53 18.35 -4.71
CA SER A 206 4.15 18.38 -5.19
C SER A 206 4.01 19.08 -6.56
N THR A 207 5.02 19.82 -7.01
CA THR A 207 5.02 20.47 -8.33
C THR A 207 5.22 19.48 -9.48
N ASP A 208 5.77 18.30 -9.21
CA ASP A 208 5.92 17.20 -10.15
C ASP A 208 4.88 16.11 -9.86
N VAL A 209 3.85 16.05 -10.70
CA VAL A 209 2.74 15.11 -10.53
C VAL A 209 3.16 13.65 -10.66
N SER A 210 4.08 13.35 -11.59
CA SER A 210 4.42 11.97 -11.96
C SER A 210 5.46 11.34 -11.04
N LEU A 211 6.43 12.11 -10.55
CA LEU A 211 7.55 11.60 -9.77
C LEU A 211 7.62 12.15 -8.35
N GLY A 212 6.99 13.30 -8.09
CA GLY A 212 7.16 14.00 -6.82
C GLY A 212 6.79 13.18 -5.60
N LEU A 213 5.63 12.52 -5.61
CA LEU A 213 5.21 11.67 -4.50
C LEU A 213 6.15 10.47 -4.31
N LYS A 214 6.53 9.80 -5.40
CA LYS A 214 7.46 8.66 -5.36
C LYS A 214 8.80 9.05 -4.74
N ASN A 215 9.33 10.20 -5.14
CA ASN A 215 10.58 10.73 -4.61
C ASN A 215 10.50 11.00 -3.12
N VAL A 216 9.40 11.62 -2.66
CA VAL A 216 9.18 11.87 -1.22
C VAL A 216 9.06 10.56 -0.44
N ILE A 217 8.31 9.58 -0.95
CA ILE A 217 8.17 8.28 -0.32
C ILE A 217 9.54 7.61 -0.18
N SER A 218 10.38 7.64 -1.24
CA SER A 218 11.74 7.11 -1.19
C SER A 218 12.62 7.80 -0.16
N LEU A 219 12.55 9.12 -0.06
CA LEU A 219 13.27 9.88 0.98
C LEU A 219 12.82 9.50 2.38
N LEU A 220 11.51 9.41 2.61
CA LEU A 220 10.92 9.04 3.90
C LEU A 220 11.26 7.60 4.29
N TYR A 221 11.27 6.68 3.32
CA TYR A 221 11.69 5.30 3.53
C TYR A 221 13.11 5.21 4.10
N LYS A 222 14.02 6.04 3.62
CA LYS A 222 15.40 6.14 4.12
C LYS A 222 15.55 6.89 5.44
N CYS A 223 14.48 7.56 5.88
CA CYS A 223 14.37 8.06 7.26
C CYS A 223 13.75 7.01 8.21
N GLY A 224 13.53 5.77 7.74
CA GLY A 224 12.88 4.72 8.51
C GLY A 224 11.36 4.83 8.58
N ILE A 225 10.73 5.60 7.67
CA ILE A 225 9.28 5.79 7.60
C ILE A 225 8.76 5.06 6.37
N SER A 226 7.94 4.04 6.58
CA SER A 226 7.31 3.29 5.48
C SER A 226 5.99 3.92 5.08
N ILE A 227 5.74 4.06 3.78
CA ILE A 227 4.46 4.56 3.28
C ILE A 227 3.84 3.53 2.37
N VAL A 228 2.58 3.21 2.59
CA VAL A 228 1.76 2.37 1.72
C VAL A 228 0.50 3.11 1.31
N PHE A 229 -0.03 2.70 0.18
CA PHE A 229 -1.27 3.24 -0.34
C PHE A 229 -2.37 2.17 -0.27
N MET A 230 -3.52 2.55 0.27
CA MET A 230 -4.70 1.70 0.38
C MET A 230 -5.89 2.37 -0.30
N PRO A 231 -6.79 1.62 -0.95
CA PRO A 231 -8.02 2.20 -1.47
C PRO A 231 -8.87 2.78 -0.33
N SER A 232 -9.56 3.89 -0.62
CA SER A 232 -10.51 4.47 0.30
C SER A 232 -11.73 3.56 0.45
N PHE A 233 -12.02 3.10 1.67
CA PHE A 233 -13.23 2.34 1.93
C PHE A 233 -14.43 3.28 2.09
N PRO A 234 -15.54 3.05 1.37
CA PRO A 234 -16.67 3.99 1.33
C PRO A 234 -17.27 4.36 2.69
N ASN A 235 -17.13 3.46 3.67
CA ASN A 235 -17.74 3.61 5.00
C ASN A 235 -16.75 4.10 6.08
N LEU A 236 -15.44 4.22 5.75
CA LEU A 236 -14.42 4.59 6.74
C LEU A 236 -14.05 6.07 6.68
N HIS A 237 -14.21 6.73 5.52
CA HIS A 237 -13.83 8.13 5.30
C HIS A 237 -12.40 8.47 5.78
N VAL A 238 -11.48 7.51 5.70
CA VAL A 238 -10.09 7.66 6.15
C VAL A 238 -9.28 8.35 5.07
N ARG A 239 -8.61 9.46 5.41
CA ARG A 239 -7.67 10.16 4.54
C ARG A 239 -6.26 9.55 4.60
N GLY A 240 -5.86 9.16 5.78
CA GLY A 240 -4.59 8.53 6.09
C GLY A 240 -4.60 7.90 7.47
N ALA A 241 -3.50 7.26 7.82
CA ALA A 241 -3.27 6.72 9.16
C ALA A 241 -1.78 6.63 9.44
N THR A 242 -1.39 6.93 10.68
CA THR A 242 -0.04 6.69 11.19
C THR A 242 -0.08 5.57 12.21
N ILE A 243 0.69 4.51 11.95
CA ILE A 243 0.74 3.30 12.80
C ILE A 243 2.17 2.89 13.11
N PRO A 244 2.41 2.18 14.21
CA PRO A 244 3.70 1.53 14.44
C PRO A 244 3.79 0.23 13.64
N CYS A 245 4.88 0.04 12.90
CA CYS A 245 5.23 -1.22 12.24
C CYS A 245 6.65 -1.59 12.60
N GLU A 246 6.86 -2.71 13.30
CA GLU A 246 8.18 -3.18 13.73
C GLU A 246 9.01 -2.11 14.48
N GLY A 247 8.34 -1.32 15.33
CA GLY A 247 8.98 -0.26 16.11
C GLY A 247 9.34 1.01 15.31
N LYS A 248 8.86 1.12 14.06
CA LYS A 248 9.10 2.26 13.16
C LYS A 248 7.78 2.90 12.75
N PRO A 249 7.76 4.21 12.43
CA PRO A 249 6.56 4.84 11.92
C PRO A 249 6.22 4.34 10.51
N ALA A 250 4.94 4.10 10.32
CA ALA A 250 4.38 3.77 9.03
C ALA A 250 3.16 4.62 8.75
N VAL A 251 3.06 5.12 7.52
CA VAL A 251 1.97 5.97 7.06
C VAL A 251 1.18 5.25 5.98
N ILE A 252 -0.12 5.22 6.13
CA ILE A 252 -1.04 4.67 5.15
C ILE A 252 -1.77 5.85 4.52
N LEU A 253 -1.73 5.97 3.20
CA LEU A 253 -2.45 7.00 2.45
C LEU A 253 -3.60 6.39 1.67
N THR A 254 -4.63 7.19 1.39
CA THR A 254 -5.77 6.78 0.58
C THR A 254 -6.04 7.77 -0.56
N ASP A 255 -6.83 7.35 -1.54
CA ASP A 255 -7.36 8.20 -2.61
C ASP A 255 -8.64 8.96 -2.21
N TYR A 256 -8.85 9.16 -0.91
CA TYR A 256 -10.06 9.80 -0.38
C TYR A 256 -10.38 11.12 -1.10
N LYS A 257 -11.60 11.23 -1.62
CA LYS A 257 -12.10 12.33 -2.47
C LYS A 257 -11.40 12.51 -3.84
N GLY A 258 -10.37 11.74 -4.18
CA GLY A 258 -9.76 11.73 -5.51
C GLY A 258 -9.05 13.04 -5.93
N PHE A 259 -8.73 13.92 -4.99
CA PHE A 259 -7.99 15.16 -5.28
C PHE A 259 -6.50 15.00 -4.96
N TYR A 260 -5.65 15.36 -5.91
CA TYR A 260 -4.20 15.38 -5.74
C TYR A 260 -3.75 16.19 -4.52
N ALA A 261 -4.34 17.37 -4.34
CA ALA A 261 -4.02 18.21 -3.18
C ALA A 261 -4.48 17.60 -1.85
N THR A 262 -5.54 16.77 -1.83
CA THR A 262 -5.95 16.04 -0.62
C THR A 262 -4.94 14.96 -0.25
N LEU A 263 -4.35 14.28 -1.23
CA LEU A 263 -3.32 13.28 -1.00
C LEU A 263 -2.07 13.90 -0.34
N TRP A 264 -1.60 15.03 -0.86
CA TRP A 264 -0.49 15.77 -0.25
C TRP A 264 -0.83 16.32 1.13
N PHE A 265 -2.05 16.80 1.30
CA PHE A 265 -2.52 17.26 2.61
C PHE A 265 -2.49 16.11 3.62
N ALA A 266 -3.01 14.93 3.26
CA ALA A 266 -2.98 13.75 4.09
C ALA A 266 -1.54 13.33 4.44
N LEU A 267 -0.63 13.33 3.46
CA LEU A 267 0.78 13.02 3.71
C LEU A 267 1.39 13.94 4.77
N ILE A 268 1.22 15.25 4.64
CA ILE A 268 1.80 16.21 5.60
C ILE A 268 1.11 16.13 6.97
N HIS A 269 -0.19 15.86 6.99
CA HIS A 269 -0.95 15.62 8.20
C HIS A 269 -0.41 14.39 8.95
N GLU A 270 -0.22 13.26 8.28
CA GLU A 270 0.34 12.06 8.89
C GLU A 270 1.80 12.24 9.34
N LEU A 271 2.59 13.00 8.59
CA LEU A 271 3.95 13.35 9.01
C LEU A 271 3.98 14.25 10.25
N TYR A 272 2.93 15.02 10.53
CA TYR A 272 2.80 15.73 11.81
C TYR A 272 2.76 14.72 12.97
N HIS A 273 1.94 13.69 12.88
CA HIS A 273 1.86 12.65 13.91
C HIS A 273 3.19 11.88 14.07
N VAL A 274 3.89 11.62 12.97
CA VAL A 274 5.25 11.04 13.04
C VAL A 274 6.24 11.95 13.76
N LEU A 275 6.14 13.27 13.60
CA LEU A 275 7.05 14.23 14.21
C LEU A 275 6.74 14.52 15.68
N PHE A 276 5.46 14.60 16.04
CA PHE A 276 5.03 15.17 17.32
C PHE A 276 4.34 14.16 18.24
N ASP A 277 3.71 13.11 17.70
CA ASP A 277 2.95 12.13 18.48
C ASP A 277 3.59 10.73 18.48
N TRP A 278 4.79 10.57 17.87
CA TRP A 278 5.42 9.25 17.70
C TRP A 278 5.66 8.50 19.00
N ASP A 279 6.04 9.17 20.06
CA ASP A 279 6.29 8.55 21.36
C ASP A 279 5.04 7.83 21.90
N GLU A 280 3.85 8.39 21.65
CA GLU A 280 2.58 7.82 22.04
C GLU A 280 2.18 6.69 21.08
N ILE A 281 2.33 6.92 19.77
CA ILE A 281 1.99 5.95 18.72
C ILE A 281 2.85 4.69 18.83
N SER A 282 4.15 4.84 19.13
CA SER A 282 5.10 3.73 19.24
C SER A 282 4.77 2.74 20.36
N GLN A 283 3.98 3.16 21.37
CA GLN A 283 3.52 2.32 22.47
C GLN A 283 2.33 1.41 22.12
N GLY A 284 1.96 1.32 20.83
CA GLY A 284 0.89 0.45 20.35
C GLY A 284 -0.41 1.18 20.03
N ASN A 285 -0.45 2.49 20.21
CA ASN A 285 -1.55 3.33 19.78
C ASN A 285 -1.35 3.70 18.31
N TYR A 286 -2.42 3.81 17.54
CA TYR A 286 -2.32 4.31 16.18
C TYR A 286 -3.28 5.46 15.94
N HIS A 287 -2.93 6.34 15.05
CA HIS A 287 -3.74 7.47 14.63
C HIS A 287 -4.45 7.16 13.32
N LEU A 288 -5.77 7.35 13.31
CA LEU A 288 -6.63 7.31 12.13
C LEU A 288 -7.21 8.69 11.91
N SER A 289 -6.87 9.32 10.82
CA SER A 289 -7.43 10.61 10.42
C SER A 289 -8.81 10.41 9.80
N ILE A 290 -9.84 10.50 10.64
CA ILE A 290 -11.25 10.34 10.25
C ILE A 290 -11.94 11.71 10.38
N ASP A 291 -12.68 12.09 9.34
CA ASP A 291 -13.57 13.26 9.41
C ASP A 291 -14.66 13.02 10.50
N ASN A 292 -14.67 13.80 11.59
CA ASN A 292 -15.62 13.77 12.72
C ASN A 292 -15.34 12.73 13.81
N SER A 293 -14.38 12.99 14.71
CA SER A 293 -14.26 12.24 15.95
C SER A 293 -15.06 12.93 17.08
N ASP A 294 -15.78 12.13 17.88
CA ASP A 294 -16.53 12.61 19.06
C ASP A 294 -15.62 12.82 20.30
N ASP A 295 -14.33 12.46 20.21
CA ASP A 295 -13.34 12.63 21.29
C ASP A 295 -12.66 14.00 21.19
N ALA A 296 -12.79 14.81 22.24
CA ALA A 296 -12.27 16.18 22.26
C ALA A 296 -10.75 16.26 22.17
N VAL A 297 -10.00 15.33 22.79
CA VAL A 297 -8.53 15.31 22.76
C VAL A 297 -8.04 14.90 21.39
N LEU A 298 -8.64 13.88 20.79
CA LEU A 298 -8.33 13.46 19.42
C LEU A 298 -8.68 14.57 18.43
N ALA A 299 -9.86 15.20 18.57
CA ALA A 299 -10.26 16.33 17.72
C ALA A 299 -9.29 17.51 17.80
N GLN A 300 -8.70 17.77 18.98
CA GLN A 300 -7.68 18.80 19.12
C GLN A 300 -6.39 18.43 18.35
N LYS A 301 -5.86 17.21 18.53
CA LYS A 301 -4.65 16.74 17.83
C LYS A 301 -4.84 16.73 16.32
N GLU A 302 -5.98 16.23 15.84
CA GLU A 302 -6.36 16.28 14.43
C GLU A 302 -6.43 17.72 13.91
N GLY A 303 -6.99 18.63 14.71
CA GLY A 303 -7.03 20.06 14.40
C GLY A 303 -5.63 20.69 14.32
N GLU A 304 -4.71 20.31 15.17
CA GLU A 304 -3.30 20.73 15.13
C GLU A 304 -2.59 20.22 13.89
N ALA A 305 -2.76 18.94 13.55
CA ALA A 305 -2.22 18.33 12.35
C ALA A 305 -2.79 18.94 11.06
N ASP A 306 -4.11 19.18 11.01
CA ASP A 306 -4.77 19.88 9.90
C ASP A 306 -4.23 21.30 9.73
N ASN A 307 -4.09 22.05 10.83
CA ASN A 307 -3.54 23.41 10.80
C ASN A 307 -2.08 23.41 10.35
N PHE A 308 -1.29 22.45 10.82
CA PHE A 308 0.09 22.30 10.40
C PHE A 308 0.18 22.02 8.89
N ALA A 309 -0.55 21.02 8.40
CA ALA A 309 -0.56 20.65 6.98
C ALA A 309 -1.02 21.83 6.11
N ARG A 310 -2.08 22.50 6.52
CA ARG A 310 -2.61 23.68 5.82
C ARG A 310 -1.59 24.82 5.76
N LYS A 311 -0.93 25.11 6.88
CA LYS A 311 0.07 26.17 7.00
C LYS A 311 1.34 25.86 6.21
N TYR A 312 1.76 24.60 6.24
CA TYR A 312 2.94 24.14 5.53
C TYR A 312 2.75 24.14 4.01
N LEU A 313 1.67 23.60 3.49
CA LEU A 313 1.42 23.51 2.05
C LEU A 313 1.06 24.89 1.48
N PHE A 314 -0.01 25.50 1.95
CA PHE A 314 -0.44 26.81 1.48
C PHE A 314 -1.36 27.48 2.50
N SER A 315 -0.86 28.42 3.27
CA SER A 315 -1.58 29.00 4.41
C SER A 315 -2.82 29.83 4.01
N LYS A 316 -3.72 30.09 4.97
CA LYS A 316 -4.92 30.92 4.76
C LYS A 316 -4.58 32.35 4.35
N GLU A 317 -3.48 32.90 4.88
CA GLU A 317 -2.97 34.23 4.53
C GLU A 317 -2.60 34.27 3.05
N LYS A 318 -1.88 33.27 2.56
CA LYS A 318 -1.53 33.13 1.13
C LYS A 318 -2.77 32.97 0.24
N SER A 319 -3.76 32.18 0.71
CA SER A 319 -5.05 32.05 0.02
C SER A 319 -5.74 33.39 -0.14
N SER A 320 -5.73 34.23 0.89
CA SER A 320 -6.32 35.57 0.85
C SER A 320 -5.68 36.48 -0.21
N LEU A 321 -4.36 36.37 -0.41
CA LEU A 321 -3.64 37.13 -1.43
C LEU A 321 -3.99 36.70 -2.86
N VAL A 322 -4.15 35.39 -3.10
CA VAL A 322 -4.44 34.86 -4.44
C VAL A 322 -5.91 34.92 -4.81
N LYS A 323 -6.81 35.11 -3.84
CA LYS A 323 -8.26 35.01 -4.00
C LYS A 323 -8.82 35.83 -5.16
N ARG A 324 -8.35 37.08 -5.35
CA ARG A 324 -8.76 37.95 -6.45
C ARG A 324 -8.33 37.47 -7.84
N HIS A 325 -7.35 36.59 -7.89
CA HIS A 325 -6.73 36.06 -9.12
C HIS A 325 -7.22 34.67 -9.51
N LEU A 326 -8.13 34.03 -8.77
CA LEU A 326 -8.63 32.69 -9.02
C LEU A 326 -9.31 32.45 -10.37
N ASN A 327 -9.74 33.54 -11.04
CA ASN A 327 -10.28 33.48 -12.40
C ASN A 327 -9.19 33.52 -13.48
N ASN A 328 -7.97 33.90 -13.13
CA ASN A 328 -6.82 33.94 -14.02
C ASN A 328 -5.86 32.78 -13.65
N HIS A 329 -5.95 31.67 -14.39
CA HIS A 329 -5.14 30.49 -14.12
C HIS A 329 -3.64 30.75 -14.17
N LEU A 330 -3.18 31.60 -15.09
CA LEU A 330 -1.75 31.95 -15.21
C LEU A 330 -1.22 32.63 -13.94
N GLU A 331 -2.01 33.51 -13.33
CA GLU A 331 -1.63 34.12 -12.05
C GLU A 331 -1.61 33.08 -10.91
N VAL A 332 -2.57 32.18 -10.86
CA VAL A 332 -2.58 31.07 -9.88
C VAL A 332 -1.34 30.20 -10.05
N VAL A 333 -0.95 29.87 -11.27
CA VAL A 333 0.27 29.08 -11.55
C VAL A 333 1.52 29.83 -11.07
N LYS A 334 1.61 31.16 -11.28
CA LYS A 334 2.73 31.96 -10.77
C LYS A 334 2.79 31.95 -9.24
N PHE A 335 1.63 32.11 -8.57
CA PHE A 335 1.53 32.02 -7.11
C PHE A 335 1.95 30.64 -6.59
N ALA A 336 1.50 29.58 -7.24
CA ALA A 336 1.83 28.22 -6.89
C ALA A 336 3.35 27.97 -7.02
N LYS A 337 3.92 28.38 -8.14
CA LYS A 337 5.37 28.29 -8.40
C LYS A 337 6.19 29.05 -7.35
N PHE A 338 5.80 30.27 -7.01
CA PHE A 338 6.47 31.10 -5.99
C PHE A 338 6.42 30.43 -4.59
N ASN A 339 5.40 29.60 -4.33
CA ASN A 339 5.20 28.94 -3.06
C ASN A 339 5.62 27.46 -3.06
N ASP A 340 6.29 26.98 -4.11
CA ASP A 340 6.74 25.60 -4.27
C ASP A 340 5.60 24.57 -4.05
N VAL A 341 4.42 24.80 -4.64
CA VAL A 341 3.28 23.88 -4.59
C VAL A 341 2.61 23.75 -5.96
N HIS A 342 1.90 22.64 -6.15
CA HIS A 342 1.07 22.46 -7.35
C HIS A 342 -0.16 23.38 -7.33
N PRO A 343 -0.57 23.99 -8.48
CA PRO A 343 -1.71 24.92 -8.54
C PRO A 343 -3.04 24.35 -8.01
N SER A 344 -3.27 23.03 -8.12
CA SER A 344 -4.47 22.37 -7.61
C SER A 344 -4.68 22.57 -6.12
N MET A 345 -3.59 22.75 -5.33
CA MET A 345 -3.69 23.02 -3.89
C MET A 345 -4.39 24.34 -3.61
N ILE A 346 -4.09 25.37 -4.39
CA ILE A 346 -4.70 26.70 -4.23
C ILE A 346 -6.21 26.61 -4.48
N TYR A 347 -6.62 25.96 -5.57
CA TYR A 347 -8.04 25.81 -5.90
C TYR A 347 -8.80 24.96 -4.88
N LEU A 348 -8.21 23.84 -4.44
CA LEU A 348 -8.84 22.98 -3.48
C LEU A 348 -8.99 23.67 -2.12
N PHE A 349 -7.93 24.31 -1.64
CA PHE A 349 -7.96 24.98 -0.34
C PHE A 349 -8.93 26.17 -0.32
N GLU A 350 -9.03 26.93 -1.42
CA GLU A 350 -10.07 27.97 -1.51
C GLU A 350 -11.49 27.37 -1.52
N ALA A 351 -11.70 26.21 -2.14
CA ALA A 351 -12.99 25.54 -2.10
C ALA A 351 -13.37 25.14 -0.66
N TYR A 352 -12.42 24.64 0.12
CA TYR A 352 -12.62 24.32 1.54
C TYR A 352 -12.83 25.58 2.39
N ASP A 353 -12.02 26.62 2.23
CA ASP A 353 -12.09 27.86 3.01
C ASP A 353 -13.41 28.62 2.78
N THR A 354 -14.01 28.47 1.63
CA THR A 354 -15.27 29.14 1.26
C THR A 354 -16.52 28.28 1.47
N GLY A 355 -16.35 27.08 2.00
CA GLY A 355 -17.44 26.15 2.27
C GLY A 355 -18.14 25.68 0.99
N ASN A 356 -19.48 25.63 1.01
CA ASN A 356 -20.27 25.06 -0.07
C ASN A 356 -20.52 25.99 -1.26
N LYS A 357 -19.53 26.83 -1.66
CA LYS A 357 -19.66 27.64 -2.89
C LYS A 357 -19.40 26.75 -4.13
N PRO A 358 -20.43 26.39 -4.93
CA PRO A 358 -20.30 25.43 -6.02
C PRO A 358 -19.23 25.84 -7.05
N GLY A 359 -19.10 27.13 -7.34
CA GLY A 359 -18.13 27.64 -8.33
C GLY A 359 -16.68 27.38 -7.97
N ASN A 360 -16.32 27.32 -6.68
CA ASN A 360 -14.96 27.02 -6.26
C ASN A 360 -14.66 25.53 -6.33
N TRP A 361 -15.64 24.68 -6.02
CA TRP A 361 -15.52 23.24 -6.24
C TRP A 361 -15.39 22.87 -7.71
N ILE A 362 -16.13 23.53 -8.59
CA ILE A 362 -15.99 23.37 -10.04
C ILE A 362 -14.56 23.70 -10.50
N LYS A 363 -13.97 24.79 -9.96
CA LYS A 363 -12.58 25.14 -10.27
C LYS A 363 -11.60 24.10 -9.69
N ALA A 364 -11.80 23.69 -8.45
CA ALA A 364 -10.98 22.65 -7.84
C ALA A 364 -10.99 21.36 -8.67
N GLN A 365 -12.16 20.94 -9.15
CA GLN A 365 -12.30 19.77 -10.02
C GLN A 365 -11.64 19.98 -11.39
N LYS A 366 -11.83 21.16 -12.01
CA LYS A 366 -11.26 21.49 -13.32
C LYS A 366 -9.73 21.43 -13.33
N TYR A 367 -9.08 21.87 -12.25
CA TYR A 367 -7.63 21.95 -12.13
C TYR A 367 -7.06 20.85 -11.23
N ASN A 368 -7.87 19.85 -10.91
CA ASN A 368 -7.40 18.65 -10.24
C ASN A 368 -6.54 17.83 -11.19
N VAL A 369 -5.65 17.06 -10.60
CA VAL A 369 -4.80 16.08 -11.31
C VAL A 369 -5.24 14.68 -10.92
N ASN A 370 -5.07 13.74 -11.83
CA ASN A 370 -5.38 12.34 -11.55
C ASN A 370 -4.42 11.81 -10.47
N VAL A 371 -4.98 11.43 -9.32
CA VAL A 371 -4.21 10.87 -8.21
C VAL A 371 -3.48 9.59 -8.61
N LEU A 372 -4.10 8.76 -9.47
CA LEU A 372 -3.49 7.50 -9.93
C LEU A 372 -2.23 7.73 -10.77
N GLU A 373 -2.14 8.85 -11.50
CA GLU A 373 -0.93 9.25 -12.22
C GLU A 373 0.23 9.52 -11.26
N SER A 374 -0.06 10.18 -10.14
CA SER A 374 0.91 10.48 -9.09
C SER A 374 1.35 9.24 -8.33
N LEU A 375 0.46 8.27 -8.17
CA LEU A 375 0.76 7.03 -7.43
C LEU A 375 1.63 6.08 -8.24
N GLY A 376 1.37 5.92 -9.55
CA GLY A 376 2.12 5.03 -10.43
C GLY A 376 2.48 3.69 -9.76
N ASP A 377 3.61 3.12 -10.11
CA ASP A 377 4.18 1.96 -9.41
C ASP A 377 4.87 2.40 -8.13
N LEU A 378 4.18 2.33 -6.99
CA LEU A 378 4.78 2.54 -5.67
C LEU A 378 5.81 1.45 -5.29
N ASN A 379 5.94 0.40 -6.10
CA ASN A 379 6.99 -0.62 -6.01
C ASN A 379 8.31 -0.21 -6.68
N SER A 380 8.52 1.08 -6.90
CA SER A 380 9.78 1.56 -7.49
C SER A 380 10.97 1.31 -6.55
N ASN A 381 12.15 1.15 -7.15
CA ASN A 381 13.39 0.91 -6.42
C ASN A 381 13.71 2.05 -5.44
N TRP A 382 13.61 1.79 -4.15
CA TRP A 382 13.84 2.73 -3.07
C TRP A 382 15.33 3.01 -2.78
N SER A 383 16.25 2.35 -3.49
CA SER A 383 17.66 2.32 -3.13
C SER A 383 18.48 3.53 -3.60
N ASP A 384 18.06 4.25 -4.63
CA ASP A 384 18.85 5.31 -5.26
C ASP A 384 18.51 6.73 -4.78
N ILE A 385 19.16 7.15 -3.67
CA ILE A 385 18.95 8.50 -3.11
C ILE A 385 19.71 9.58 -3.89
N ASP A 386 20.83 9.21 -4.53
CA ASP A 386 21.65 10.20 -5.21
C ASP A 386 21.00 10.66 -6.50
N SER A 387 20.39 9.74 -7.26
CA SER A 387 19.63 10.12 -8.45
C SER A 387 18.40 10.96 -8.11
N ILE A 388 17.73 10.73 -6.95
CA ILE A 388 16.64 11.58 -6.48
C ILE A 388 17.13 13.00 -6.22
N ASN A 389 18.26 13.16 -5.51
CA ASN A 389 18.82 14.48 -5.21
C ASN A 389 19.25 15.23 -6.49
N GLN A 390 19.83 14.52 -7.44
CA GLN A 390 20.20 15.09 -8.76
C GLN A 390 18.95 15.48 -9.55
N TYR A 391 17.90 14.68 -9.53
CA TYR A 391 16.61 14.99 -10.15
C TYR A 391 15.98 16.25 -9.55
N VAL A 392 15.92 16.34 -8.22
CA VAL A 392 15.42 17.52 -7.50
C VAL A 392 16.22 18.78 -7.89
N SER A 393 17.56 18.69 -7.87
CA SER A 393 18.41 19.82 -8.18
C SER A 393 18.20 20.32 -9.61
N ARG A 394 18.12 19.41 -10.59
CA ARG A 394 17.86 19.77 -11.99
C ARG A 394 16.48 20.40 -12.17
N ASN A 395 15.45 19.81 -11.58
CA ASN A 395 14.11 20.33 -11.75
C ASN A 395 13.86 21.63 -10.98
N LYS A 396 14.53 21.84 -9.85
CA LYS A 396 14.44 23.08 -9.10
C LYS A 396 14.95 24.27 -9.93
N ASN A 397 16.00 24.09 -10.72
CA ASN A 397 16.52 25.12 -11.62
C ASN A 397 15.56 25.47 -12.79
N ILE A 398 14.67 24.52 -13.17
CA ILE A 398 13.66 24.76 -14.20
C ILE A 398 12.50 25.60 -13.64
N TYR A 399 12.21 25.50 -12.33
CA TYR A 399 11.10 26.20 -11.66
C TYR A 399 11.52 27.53 -11.04
N ASN A 400 12.82 27.79 -10.87
CA ASN A 400 13.36 29.08 -10.44
C ASN A 400 13.72 29.95 -11.64
#